data_119629bad211c0b6d783e7f53bbea3e6
#
_entry.id   119629bad211c0b6d783e7f53bbea3e6
#
_cell.length_a   1.000
_cell.length_b   1.000
_cell.length_c   1.000
_cell.angle_alpha   90.00
_cell.angle_beta   90.00
_cell.angle_gamma   90.00
#
_symmetry.space_group_name_H-M   'P 1'
#
loop_
_entity.id
_entity.type
_entity.pdbx_description
1 polymer ?
#
loop_
_entity_poly.entity_id
_entity_poly.type
_entity_poly.pdbx_seq_one_letter_code
_entity_poly.pdbx_strand_id
1 'polypeptide(L)'
;MPAEIAAIERLLRGGKSSVRRGKVWDQICAETGVGQVVGKEIHFTPEERQRLREYAKAEHGLDPQYDSRAGGRMAMASHNASEKLSPDSVFGELLVLATAGTAHLRVSGENVTTPQGSVLSVRSDCLDAEHFKTQNLVIVENGGLMPYWADIMLPDVFTDSIILYRGHRENVRGVTELVSNQPADKLAWFFDFDPSGQSLALDQGKGSTLVPARWRELGKHTPFNQPKVHRNQSVALKRLKDRADGDLLAIAEHMASEELAVMQEHMVRRNILLSALPLA
;
A
#
# COMPACT_ATOMS: atom_id res chain seq x y z
N MET A 1 -18.58 -8.40 -16.12
CA MET A 1 -18.25 -7.34 -17.12
C MET A 1 -16.81 -6.77 -16.97
N PRO A 2 -16.34 -6.03 -15.94
CA PRO A 2 -14.95 -5.56 -15.89
C PRO A 2 -13.90 -6.69 -15.86
N ALA A 3 -14.24 -7.84 -15.27
CA ALA A 3 -13.37 -9.00 -15.20
C ALA A 3 -13.22 -9.73 -16.54
N GLU A 4 -14.25 -9.76 -17.36
CA GLU A 4 -14.26 -10.40 -18.69
C GLU A 4 -13.37 -9.65 -19.66
N ILE A 5 -13.54 -8.35 -19.80
CA ILE A 5 -12.69 -7.54 -20.69
C ILE A 5 -11.23 -7.57 -20.23
N ALA A 6 -10.95 -7.59 -18.91
CA ALA A 6 -9.60 -7.74 -18.39
C ALA A 6 -8.97 -9.11 -18.68
N ALA A 7 -9.79 -10.16 -18.73
CA ALA A 7 -9.33 -11.51 -19.09
C ALA A 7 -8.99 -11.58 -20.59
N ILE A 8 -9.88 -11.06 -21.44
CA ILE A 8 -9.69 -11.02 -22.91
C ILE A 8 -8.47 -10.16 -23.25
N GLU A 9 -8.33 -8.99 -22.64
CA GLU A 9 -7.17 -8.10 -22.83
C GLU A 9 -5.84 -8.79 -22.52
N ARG A 10 -5.76 -9.49 -21.39
CA ARG A 10 -4.55 -10.26 -21.00
C ARG A 10 -4.22 -11.38 -21.98
N LEU A 11 -5.22 -12.07 -22.52
CA LEU A 11 -5.02 -13.10 -23.55
C LEU A 11 -4.48 -12.49 -24.82
N LEU A 12 -5.11 -11.43 -25.34
CA LEU A 12 -4.80 -10.83 -26.63
C LEU A 12 -3.44 -10.10 -26.61
N ARG A 13 -3.19 -9.26 -25.60
CA ARG A 13 -1.92 -8.52 -25.46
C ARG A 13 -0.76 -9.43 -25.07
N GLY A 14 -1.02 -10.48 -24.29
CA GLY A 14 0.00 -11.43 -23.89
C GLY A 14 0.43 -12.41 -25.01
N GLY A 15 -0.21 -12.37 -26.19
CA GLY A 15 0.12 -13.24 -27.32
C GLY A 15 -0.12 -14.74 -27.05
N LYS A 16 -0.78 -15.09 -25.95
CA LYS A 16 -1.01 -16.48 -25.53
C LYS A 16 -2.11 -17.14 -26.37
N SER A 17 -2.00 -18.43 -26.58
CA SER A 17 -3.03 -19.27 -27.22
C SER A 17 -3.85 -20.08 -26.23
N SER A 18 -3.48 -20.06 -24.93
CA SER A 18 -4.22 -20.76 -23.87
C SER A 18 -4.27 -19.96 -22.59
N VAL A 19 -5.28 -20.27 -21.76
CA VAL A 19 -5.46 -19.69 -20.42
C VAL A 19 -5.86 -20.79 -19.45
N ARG A 20 -5.55 -20.60 -18.18
CA ARG A 20 -6.04 -21.47 -17.12
C ARG A 20 -7.56 -21.31 -16.99
N ARG A 21 -8.28 -22.44 -16.95
CA ARG A 21 -9.72 -22.49 -16.75
C ARG A 21 -10.15 -21.84 -15.42
N GLY A 22 -11.25 -21.11 -15.42
CA GLY A 22 -11.82 -20.45 -14.23
C GLY A 22 -13.17 -19.82 -14.57
N LYS A 23 -13.94 -19.42 -13.55
CA LYS A 23 -15.32 -18.94 -13.68
C LYS A 23 -15.52 -17.87 -14.76
N VAL A 24 -14.61 -16.90 -14.84
CA VAL A 24 -14.68 -15.82 -15.85
C VAL A 24 -14.54 -16.39 -17.26
N TRP A 25 -13.58 -17.29 -17.48
CA TRP A 25 -13.38 -17.91 -18.77
C TRP A 25 -14.47 -18.88 -19.16
N ASP A 26 -14.99 -19.65 -18.18
CA ASP A 26 -16.13 -20.54 -18.42
C ASP A 26 -17.36 -19.74 -18.87
N GLN A 27 -17.59 -18.54 -18.31
CA GLN A 27 -18.66 -17.64 -18.72
C GLN A 27 -18.42 -17.06 -20.13
N ILE A 28 -17.21 -16.53 -20.41
CA ILE A 28 -16.86 -15.99 -21.73
C ILE A 28 -17.05 -17.07 -22.82
N CYS A 29 -16.58 -18.29 -22.57
CA CYS A 29 -16.73 -19.38 -23.54
C CYS A 29 -18.20 -19.79 -23.74
N ALA A 30 -19.01 -19.77 -22.68
CA ALA A 30 -20.44 -20.05 -22.79
C ALA A 30 -21.20 -19.00 -23.63
N GLU A 31 -20.84 -17.71 -23.47
CA GLU A 31 -21.46 -16.60 -24.19
C GLU A 31 -21.01 -16.48 -25.65
N THR A 32 -19.72 -16.75 -25.89
CA THR A 32 -19.12 -16.55 -27.23
C THR A 32 -19.03 -17.81 -28.08
N GLY A 33 -19.17 -18.97 -27.45
CA GLY A 33 -19.04 -20.27 -28.13
C GLY A 33 -17.60 -20.57 -28.62
N VAL A 34 -16.57 -19.92 -28.05
CA VAL A 34 -15.17 -20.10 -28.44
C VAL A 34 -14.37 -20.79 -27.34
N GLY A 35 -13.25 -21.40 -27.73
CA GLY A 35 -12.31 -22.03 -26.82
C GLY A 35 -12.53 -23.52 -26.61
N GLN A 36 -11.47 -24.28 -26.69
CA GLN A 36 -11.48 -25.72 -26.47
C GLN A 36 -10.88 -26.06 -25.12
N VAL A 37 -11.67 -26.71 -24.26
CA VAL A 37 -11.20 -27.16 -22.94
C VAL A 37 -10.29 -28.37 -23.09
N VAL A 38 -9.03 -28.27 -22.64
CA VAL A 38 -8.04 -29.33 -22.62
C VAL A 38 -7.48 -29.43 -21.18
N GLY A 39 -7.97 -30.35 -20.41
CA GLY A 39 -7.59 -30.51 -18.99
C GLY A 39 -7.97 -29.31 -18.14
N LYS A 40 -6.95 -28.61 -17.61
CA LYS A 40 -7.12 -27.40 -16.78
C LYS A 40 -6.97 -26.09 -17.55
N GLU A 41 -6.84 -26.16 -18.87
CA GLU A 41 -6.66 -25.01 -19.73
C GLU A 41 -7.77 -24.92 -20.78
N ILE A 42 -7.95 -23.72 -21.33
CA ILE A 42 -8.78 -23.43 -22.48
C ILE A 42 -7.85 -22.92 -23.57
N HIS A 43 -7.87 -23.56 -24.73
CA HIS A 43 -7.08 -23.21 -25.89
C HIS A 43 -7.94 -22.44 -26.90
N PHE A 44 -7.32 -21.49 -27.59
CA PHE A 44 -7.97 -20.60 -28.56
C PHE A 44 -7.18 -20.63 -29.89
N THR A 45 -7.87 -20.78 -30.98
CA THR A 45 -7.29 -20.56 -32.32
C THR A 45 -7.10 -19.06 -32.60
N PRO A 46 -6.34 -18.69 -33.63
CA PRO A 46 -6.24 -17.27 -34.03
C PRO A 46 -7.60 -16.64 -34.37
N GLU A 47 -8.47 -17.40 -35.04
CA GLU A 47 -9.82 -16.96 -35.43
C GLU A 47 -10.70 -16.78 -34.19
N GLU A 48 -10.61 -17.66 -33.21
CA GLU A 48 -11.36 -17.52 -31.95
C GLU A 48 -10.86 -16.33 -31.14
N ARG A 49 -9.57 -16.05 -31.13
CA ARG A 49 -9.01 -14.84 -30.52
C ARG A 49 -9.53 -13.57 -31.19
N GLN A 50 -9.67 -13.58 -32.51
CA GLN A 50 -10.27 -12.45 -33.25
C GLN A 50 -11.76 -12.30 -32.89
N ARG A 51 -12.53 -13.38 -32.77
CA ARG A 51 -13.92 -13.34 -32.31
C ARG A 51 -14.04 -12.77 -30.88
N LEU A 52 -13.18 -13.15 -29.96
CA LEU A 52 -13.13 -12.58 -28.62
C LEU A 52 -12.85 -11.07 -28.63
N ARG A 53 -11.99 -10.61 -29.54
CA ARG A 53 -11.74 -9.18 -29.72
C ARG A 53 -12.97 -8.45 -30.23
N GLU A 54 -13.66 -9.00 -31.22
CA GLU A 54 -14.89 -8.43 -31.78
C GLU A 54 -16.04 -8.43 -30.76
N TYR A 55 -16.19 -9.51 -30.01
CA TYR A 55 -17.12 -9.59 -28.89
C TYR A 55 -16.87 -8.49 -27.86
N ALA A 56 -15.62 -8.32 -27.42
CA ALA A 56 -15.28 -7.29 -26.45
C ALA A 56 -15.53 -5.88 -26.98
N LYS A 57 -15.32 -5.61 -28.29
CA LYS A 57 -15.65 -4.34 -28.91
C LYS A 57 -17.16 -4.09 -28.95
N ALA A 58 -17.93 -5.10 -29.30
CA ALA A 58 -19.39 -4.98 -29.40
C ALA A 58 -20.03 -4.76 -28.03
N GLU A 59 -19.62 -5.53 -27.02
CA GLU A 59 -20.20 -5.49 -25.68
C GLU A 59 -19.71 -4.31 -24.83
N HIS A 60 -18.46 -3.87 -25.01
CA HIS A 60 -17.82 -2.89 -24.13
C HIS A 60 -17.40 -1.59 -24.83
N GLY A 61 -17.51 -1.50 -26.15
CA GLY A 61 -17.10 -0.31 -26.91
C GLY A 61 -15.61 -0.02 -26.86
N LEU A 62 -14.77 -1.00 -26.50
CA LEU A 62 -13.32 -0.89 -26.39
C LEU A 62 -12.63 -2.03 -27.15
N ASP A 63 -11.56 -1.69 -27.86
CA ASP A 63 -10.67 -2.67 -28.43
C ASP A 63 -9.67 -3.19 -27.38
N PRO A 64 -9.82 -4.41 -26.85
CA PRO A 64 -8.98 -4.90 -25.76
C PRO A 64 -7.49 -5.05 -26.15
N GLN A 65 -7.18 -4.97 -27.44
CA GLN A 65 -5.80 -5.06 -27.92
C GLN A 65 -5.11 -3.70 -28.01
N TYR A 66 -5.82 -2.63 -28.33
CA TYR A 66 -5.25 -1.31 -28.63
C TYR A 66 -5.72 -0.21 -27.68
N ASP A 67 -6.95 -0.25 -27.18
CA ASP A 67 -7.48 0.83 -26.36
C ASP A 67 -6.95 0.72 -24.91
N SER A 68 -6.55 1.86 -24.34
CA SER A 68 -6.14 1.93 -22.93
C SER A 68 -7.34 2.08 -22.02
N ARG A 69 -7.34 1.36 -20.89
CA ARG A 69 -8.30 1.56 -19.80
C ARG A 69 -7.69 2.33 -18.62
N ALA A 70 -6.45 2.81 -18.78
CA ALA A 70 -5.76 3.59 -17.77
C ALA A 70 -6.34 5.00 -17.62
N GLY A 71 -6.10 5.63 -16.48
CA GLY A 71 -6.45 7.03 -16.25
C GLY A 71 -7.73 7.26 -15.45
N GLY A 72 -8.27 6.23 -14.81
CA GLY A 72 -9.42 6.35 -13.92
C GLY A 72 -10.77 6.49 -14.64
N ARG A 73 -11.85 6.53 -13.84
CA ARG A 73 -13.22 6.60 -14.36
C ARG A 73 -13.51 7.88 -15.16
N MET A 74 -12.92 9.02 -14.75
CA MET A 74 -13.11 10.28 -15.45
C MET A 74 -12.47 10.28 -16.84
N ALA A 75 -11.27 9.72 -16.98
CA ALA A 75 -10.63 9.53 -18.27
C ALA A 75 -11.43 8.54 -19.14
N MET A 76 -11.93 7.46 -18.56
CA MET A 76 -12.79 6.50 -19.27
C MET A 76 -14.08 7.15 -19.76
N ALA A 77 -14.73 7.96 -18.94
CA ALA A 77 -15.96 8.66 -19.29
C ALA A 77 -15.80 9.67 -20.46
N SER A 78 -14.56 10.12 -20.73
CA SER A 78 -14.29 11.04 -21.85
C SER A 78 -14.32 10.37 -23.23
N HIS A 79 -14.19 9.04 -23.30
CA HIS A 79 -14.10 8.30 -24.56
C HIS A 79 -14.91 6.98 -24.59
N ASN A 80 -15.60 6.63 -23.50
CA ASN A 80 -16.47 5.46 -23.45
C ASN A 80 -17.75 5.74 -22.65
N ALA A 81 -18.87 5.17 -23.08
CA ALA A 81 -20.14 5.29 -22.39
C ALA A 81 -20.19 4.59 -21.02
N SER A 82 -19.26 3.68 -20.74
CA SER A 82 -19.14 2.96 -19.48
C SER A 82 -17.83 3.28 -18.77
N GLU A 83 -17.85 4.22 -17.85
CA GLU A 83 -16.72 4.59 -16.98
C GLU A 83 -16.27 3.44 -16.06
N LYS A 84 -17.15 2.44 -15.82
CA LYS A 84 -16.88 1.24 -15.00
C LYS A 84 -15.89 0.27 -15.63
N LEU A 85 -15.53 0.47 -16.89
CA LEU A 85 -14.48 -0.31 -17.55
C LEU A 85 -13.08 0.09 -17.11
N SER A 86 -12.92 1.27 -16.48
CA SER A 86 -11.67 1.62 -15.81
C SER A 86 -11.32 0.58 -14.73
N PRO A 87 -10.07 0.09 -14.70
CA PRO A 87 -9.60 -0.81 -13.66
C PRO A 87 -9.39 -0.13 -12.31
N ASP A 88 -9.39 1.21 -12.30
CA ASP A 88 -9.05 2.01 -11.12
C ASP A 88 -10.20 2.02 -10.10
N SER A 89 -9.84 2.18 -8.84
CA SER A 89 -10.81 2.24 -7.75
C SER A 89 -11.70 3.48 -7.81
N VAL A 90 -12.77 3.46 -7.03
CA VAL A 90 -13.74 4.59 -6.96
C VAL A 90 -13.06 5.87 -6.46
N PHE A 91 -12.11 5.75 -5.53
CA PHE A 91 -11.40 6.89 -4.95
C PHE A 91 -10.06 7.17 -5.64
N GLY A 92 -9.66 6.36 -6.63
CA GLY A 92 -8.41 6.54 -7.36
C GLY A 92 -7.17 6.48 -6.47
N GLU A 93 -6.17 7.28 -6.82
CA GLU A 93 -4.89 7.37 -6.11
C GLU A 93 -4.90 8.42 -4.98
N LEU A 94 -6.02 8.55 -4.23
CA LEU A 94 -6.07 9.50 -3.12
C LEU A 94 -5.08 9.09 -2.01
N LEU A 95 -4.28 10.05 -1.60
CA LEU A 95 -3.44 9.96 -0.42
C LEU A 95 -4.28 10.24 0.82
N VAL A 96 -4.07 9.49 1.89
CA VAL A 96 -4.71 9.71 3.18
C VAL A 96 -3.67 10.27 4.14
N LEU A 97 -3.88 11.52 4.56
CA LEU A 97 -2.92 12.30 5.34
C LEU A 97 -3.57 12.92 6.58
N ALA A 98 -2.72 13.26 7.54
CA ALA A 98 -3.04 14.11 8.66
C ALA A 98 -1.85 15.01 8.99
N THR A 99 -2.04 16.03 9.82
CA THR A 99 -0.98 16.95 10.26
C THR A 99 -0.91 17.00 11.77
N ALA A 100 0.26 16.69 12.33
CA ALA A 100 0.53 16.77 13.77
C ALA A 100 1.32 18.03 14.11
N GLY A 101 1.09 18.57 15.30
CA GLY A 101 1.78 19.77 15.81
C GLY A 101 1.53 20.99 14.93
N THR A 102 2.61 21.65 14.52
CA THR A 102 2.57 22.84 13.65
C THR A 102 2.72 22.50 12.16
N ALA A 103 2.87 21.21 11.81
CA ALA A 103 2.95 20.79 10.42
C ALA A 103 1.67 21.13 9.65
N HIS A 104 1.82 21.47 8.39
CA HIS A 104 0.69 21.76 7.51
C HIS A 104 0.98 21.26 6.10
N LEU A 105 -0.09 20.97 5.37
CA LEU A 105 -0.05 20.66 3.94
C LEU A 105 -0.27 21.94 3.14
N ARG A 106 0.28 21.99 1.95
CA ARG A 106 -0.08 23.00 0.97
C ARG A 106 -0.81 22.33 -0.17
N VAL A 107 -2.13 22.58 -0.24
CA VAL A 107 -3.04 21.93 -1.20
C VAL A 107 -3.60 23.00 -2.13
N SER A 108 -3.31 22.92 -3.43
CA SER A 108 -3.73 23.89 -4.43
C SER A 108 -3.41 25.36 -4.04
N GLY A 109 -2.26 25.55 -3.36
CA GLY A 109 -1.79 26.86 -2.90
C GLY A 109 -2.25 27.28 -1.49
N GLU A 110 -3.22 26.59 -0.89
CA GLU A 110 -3.75 26.88 0.43
C GLU A 110 -3.09 26.04 1.53
N ASN A 111 -2.82 26.63 2.70
CA ASN A 111 -2.33 25.91 3.87
C ASN A 111 -3.48 25.16 4.53
N VAL A 112 -3.31 23.86 4.75
CA VAL A 112 -4.32 22.96 5.32
C VAL A 112 -3.74 22.19 6.49
N THR A 113 -4.48 22.20 7.62
CA THR A 113 -4.22 21.34 8.79
C THR A 113 -5.42 20.44 9.03
N THR A 114 -5.19 19.30 9.69
CA THR A 114 -6.26 18.37 10.03
C THR A 114 -6.64 18.51 11.50
N PRO A 115 -7.90 18.77 11.82
CA PRO A 115 -8.39 18.68 13.20
C PRO A 115 -8.21 17.26 13.76
N GLN A 116 -8.02 17.15 15.08
CA GLN A 116 -7.95 15.85 15.75
C GLN A 116 -9.19 14.99 15.42
N GLY A 117 -8.97 13.71 15.17
CA GLY A 117 -10.03 12.76 14.80
C GLY A 117 -10.46 12.85 13.33
N SER A 118 -9.79 13.67 12.52
CA SER A 118 -10.05 13.78 11.07
C SER A 118 -8.82 13.41 10.24
N VAL A 119 -9.04 13.10 8.98
CA VAL A 119 -8.00 12.89 7.98
C VAL A 119 -8.36 13.61 6.69
N LEU A 120 -7.35 13.98 5.91
CA LEU A 120 -7.51 14.55 4.59
C LEU A 120 -7.26 13.47 3.55
N SER A 121 -8.18 13.32 2.60
CA SER A 121 -7.95 12.53 1.39
C SER A 121 -7.76 13.48 0.22
N VAL A 122 -6.60 13.44 -0.41
CA VAL A 122 -6.20 14.41 -1.45
C VAL A 122 -5.47 13.72 -2.60
N ARG A 123 -5.63 14.25 -3.80
CA ARG A 123 -4.86 13.82 -4.98
C ARG A 123 -3.41 14.31 -4.84
N SER A 124 -2.45 13.46 -5.24
CA SER A 124 -1.03 13.80 -5.15
C SER A 124 -0.65 15.03 -5.99
N ASP A 125 -1.31 15.25 -7.13
CA ASP A 125 -1.08 16.41 -8.01
C ASP A 125 -1.62 17.75 -7.46
N CYS A 126 -2.42 17.71 -6.39
CA CYS A 126 -2.87 18.90 -5.69
C CYS A 126 -1.92 19.32 -4.54
N LEU A 127 -0.95 18.47 -4.17
CA LEU A 127 0.03 18.78 -3.14
C LEU A 127 1.20 19.60 -3.72
N ASP A 128 1.63 20.63 -3.01
CA ASP A 128 2.89 21.32 -3.29
C ASP A 128 4.06 20.41 -2.88
N ALA A 129 4.68 19.76 -3.85
CA ALA A 129 5.76 18.79 -3.62
C ALA A 129 7.00 19.43 -2.96
N GLU A 130 7.32 20.67 -3.28
CA GLU A 130 8.48 21.35 -2.69
C GLU A 130 8.22 21.72 -1.23
N HIS A 131 7.01 22.21 -0.92
CA HIS A 131 6.61 22.43 0.46
C HIS A 131 6.59 21.10 1.25
N PHE A 132 6.05 20.04 0.67
CA PHE A 132 5.96 18.72 1.31
C PHE A 132 7.33 18.20 1.75
N LYS A 133 8.38 18.35 0.94
CA LYS A 133 9.76 17.97 1.27
C LYS A 133 10.34 18.71 2.47
N THR A 134 9.82 19.89 2.79
CA THR A 134 10.29 20.67 3.96
C THR A 134 9.75 20.16 5.28
N GLN A 135 8.65 19.42 5.26
CA GLN A 135 7.97 18.88 6.44
C GLN A 135 8.56 17.54 6.88
N ASN A 136 8.48 17.22 8.15
CA ASN A 136 8.70 15.85 8.61
C ASN A 136 7.56 14.95 8.16
N LEU A 137 7.88 13.71 7.82
CA LEU A 137 6.92 12.73 7.31
C LEU A 137 6.98 11.44 8.13
N VAL A 138 5.86 11.05 8.70
CA VAL A 138 5.70 9.75 9.38
C VAL A 138 4.76 8.87 8.56
N ILE A 139 5.28 7.73 8.12
CA ILE A 139 4.50 6.74 7.37
C ILE A 139 3.89 5.73 8.33
N VAL A 140 2.57 5.61 8.32
CA VAL A 140 1.82 4.66 9.14
C VAL A 140 1.42 3.45 8.30
N GLU A 141 1.64 2.25 8.83
CA GLU A 141 1.31 1.01 8.12
C GLU A 141 -0.19 0.73 8.11
N ASN A 142 -0.85 0.87 9.26
CA ASN A 142 -2.26 0.54 9.40
C ASN A 142 -3.15 1.77 9.20
N GLY A 143 -3.94 1.76 8.11
CA GLY A 143 -4.90 2.83 7.82
C GLY A 143 -5.98 3.02 8.91
N GLY A 144 -6.27 1.99 9.72
CA GLY A 144 -7.17 2.07 10.85
C GLY A 144 -6.70 3.01 11.97
N LEU A 145 -5.40 3.34 12.01
CA LEU A 145 -4.85 4.30 12.95
C LEU A 145 -5.02 5.77 12.49
N MET A 146 -5.29 5.99 11.22
CA MET A 146 -5.34 7.37 10.69
C MET A 146 -6.33 8.29 11.43
N PRO A 147 -7.53 7.85 11.85
CA PRO A 147 -8.40 8.70 12.67
C PRO A 147 -7.86 8.99 14.08
N TYR A 148 -6.86 8.22 14.54
CA TYR A 148 -6.24 8.30 15.86
C TYR A 148 -4.80 8.83 15.81
N TRP A 149 -4.42 9.51 14.72
CA TRP A 149 -3.06 10.01 14.51
C TRP A 149 -2.58 10.93 15.66
N ALA A 150 -3.47 11.68 16.28
CA ALA A 150 -3.15 12.58 17.40
C ALA A 150 -2.79 11.82 18.70
N ASP A 151 -3.13 10.55 18.80
CA ASP A 151 -2.82 9.69 19.95
C ASP A 151 -1.46 8.99 19.79
N ILE A 152 -0.77 9.14 18.64
CA ILE A 152 0.57 8.61 18.43
C ILE A 152 1.57 9.44 19.24
N MET A 153 2.22 8.81 20.21
CA MET A 153 3.24 9.44 21.05
C MET A 153 4.58 9.54 20.30
N LEU A 154 4.64 10.48 19.36
CA LEU A 154 5.81 10.70 18.50
C LEU A 154 7.01 11.20 19.30
N PRO A 155 8.26 10.85 18.91
CA PRO A 155 9.45 11.46 19.48
C PRO A 155 9.56 12.94 19.10
N ASP A 156 10.25 13.74 19.91
CA ASP A 156 10.33 15.22 19.79
C ASP A 156 10.67 15.68 18.37
N VAL A 157 11.57 14.97 17.69
CA VAL A 157 12.01 15.29 16.32
C VAL A 157 10.89 15.14 15.27
N PHE A 158 9.82 14.44 15.58
CA PHE A 158 8.69 14.16 14.69
C PHE A 158 7.34 14.67 15.23
N THR A 159 7.31 15.46 16.29
CA THR A 159 6.05 16.04 16.84
C THR A 159 5.33 16.91 15.83
N ASP A 160 6.09 17.65 15.01
CA ASP A 160 5.58 18.46 13.91
C ASP A 160 5.76 17.71 12.60
N SER A 161 4.80 16.87 12.26
CA SER A 161 4.91 15.95 11.10
C SER A 161 3.63 15.86 10.30
N ILE A 162 3.79 15.59 9.01
CA ILE A 162 2.71 15.02 8.19
C ILE A 162 2.66 13.53 8.49
N ILE A 163 1.48 13.03 8.81
CA ILE A 163 1.21 11.60 8.99
C ILE A 163 0.60 11.09 7.69
N LEU A 164 1.22 10.11 7.05
CA LEU A 164 0.77 9.56 5.77
C LEU A 164 0.53 8.05 5.90
N TYR A 165 -0.66 7.61 5.52
CA TYR A 165 -0.93 6.19 5.36
C TYR A 165 -0.13 5.63 4.17
N ARG A 166 0.62 4.55 4.39
CA ARG A 166 1.48 3.93 3.37
C ARG A 166 0.75 3.43 2.12
N GLY A 167 -0.58 3.40 2.18
CA GLY A 167 -1.42 2.95 1.09
C GLY A 167 -1.64 1.44 1.05
N HIS A 168 -2.64 1.05 0.27
CA HIS A 168 -2.96 -0.35 0.01
C HIS A 168 -3.34 -0.48 -1.47
N ARG A 169 -2.56 -1.26 -2.24
CA ARG A 169 -2.73 -1.52 -3.68
C ARG A 169 -2.68 -0.27 -4.58
N GLU A 170 -3.69 0.60 -4.53
CA GLU A 170 -3.96 1.59 -5.58
C GLU A 170 -3.23 2.92 -5.33
N ASN A 171 -3.08 3.33 -4.08
CA ASN A 171 -2.39 4.57 -3.73
C ASN A 171 -0.90 4.38 -3.36
N VAL A 172 -0.39 3.15 -3.41
CA VAL A 172 1.03 2.84 -3.13
C VAL A 172 1.97 3.62 -4.06
N ARG A 173 1.61 3.80 -5.33
CA ARG A 173 2.44 4.54 -6.29
C ARG A 173 2.64 6.00 -5.87
N GLY A 174 1.56 6.72 -5.56
CA GLY A 174 1.64 8.12 -5.12
C GLY A 174 2.40 8.28 -3.81
N VAL A 175 2.22 7.35 -2.86
CA VAL A 175 3.01 7.30 -1.62
C VAL A 175 4.48 7.07 -1.91
N THR A 176 4.83 6.09 -2.76
CA THR A 176 6.22 5.78 -3.11
C THR A 176 6.91 6.98 -3.76
N GLU A 177 6.22 7.69 -4.64
CA GLU A 177 6.75 8.89 -5.31
C GLU A 177 7.04 10.02 -4.30
N LEU A 178 6.12 10.31 -3.38
CA LEU A 178 6.33 11.29 -2.31
C LEU A 178 7.51 10.89 -1.41
N VAL A 179 7.52 9.65 -0.95
CA VAL A 179 8.56 9.12 -0.06
C VAL A 179 9.93 9.12 -0.73
N SER A 180 10.02 8.78 -2.03
CA SER A 180 11.31 8.75 -2.75
C SER A 180 12.00 10.12 -2.75
N ASN A 181 11.23 11.19 -2.77
CA ASN A 181 11.71 12.57 -2.79
C ASN A 181 11.94 13.18 -1.40
N GLN A 182 11.53 12.49 -0.31
CA GLN A 182 11.67 13.00 1.05
C GLN A 182 13.12 12.89 1.53
N PRO A 183 13.71 13.92 2.20
CA PRO A 183 14.99 13.81 2.90
C PRO A 183 14.98 12.71 3.97
N ALA A 184 16.08 11.96 4.13
CA ALA A 184 16.14 10.85 5.06
C ALA A 184 15.98 11.29 6.53
N ASP A 185 16.54 12.42 6.91
CA ASP A 185 16.43 13.01 8.25
C ASP A 185 15.02 13.49 8.61
N LYS A 186 14.14 13.63 7.60
CA LYS A 186 12.74 14.05 7.74
C LYS A 186 11.72 12.91 7.53
N LEU A 187 12.17 11.67 7.46
CA LEU A 187 11.34 10.52 7.17
C LEU A 187 11.37 9.51 8.31
N ALA A 188 10.20 9.08 8.75
CA ALA A 188 10.06 8.01 9.72
C ALA A 188 9.00 6.99 9.32
N TRP A 189 9.23 5.74 9.70
CA TRP A 189 8.37 4.59 9.46
C TRP A 189 7.80 4.12 10.79
N PHE A 190 6.52 4.29 10.98
CA PHE A 190 5.79 3.76 12.12
C PHE A 190 5.04 2.51 11.67
N PHE A 191 5.63 1.36 11.94
CA PHE A 191 5.10 0.04 11.60
C PHE A 191 4.88 -0.78 12.87
N ASP A 192 4.32 -1.98 12.75
CA ASP A 192 4.19 -2.88 13.89
C ASP A 192 5.56 -3.15 14.53
N PHE A 193 5.60 -3.20 15.85
CA PHE A 193 6.81 -3.57 16.58
C PHE A 193 6.91 -5.10 16.65
N ASP A 194 7.15 -5.70 15.49
CA ASP A 194 7.30 -7.12 15.26
C ASP A 194 8.36 -7.39 14.17
N PRO A 195 8.81 -8.64 13.98
CA PRO A 195 9.84 -8.96 12.98
C PRO A 195 9.47 -8.51 11.55
N SER A 196 8.20 -8.60 11.15
CA SER A 196 7.75 -8.22 9.81
C SER A 196 7.75 -6.70 9.62
N GLY A 197 7.21 -5.95 10.57
CA GLY A 197 7.17 -4.49 10.53
C GLY A 197 8.57 -3.89 10.53
N GLN A 198 9.48 -4.39 11.39
CA GLN A 198 10.86 -3.88 11.43
C GLN A 198 11.68 -4.31 10.21
N SER A 199 11.47 -5.51 9.66
CA SER A 199 12.08 -5.92 8.40
C SER A 199 11.57 -5.07 7.23
N LEU A 200 10.28 -4.73 7.22
CA LEU A 200 9.69 -3.85 6.22
C LEU A 200 10.26 -2.42 6.30
N ALA A 201 10.45 -1.88 7.51
CA ALA A 201 11.09 -0.58 7.70
C ALA A 201 12.53 -0.60 7.19
N LEU A 202 13.31 -1.63 7.53
CA LEU A 202 14.69 -1.81 7.06
C LEU A 202 14.77 -1.90 5.52
N ASP A 203 13.77 -2.52 4.88
CA ASP A 203 13.71 -2.64 3.41
C ASP A 203 13.53 -1.29 2.71
N GLN A 204 13.06 -0.26 3.41
CA GLN A 204 12.95 1.08 2.84
C GLN A 204 14.31 1.75 2.62
N GLY A 205 15.35 1.34 3.38
CA GLY A 205 16.75 1.76 3.18
C GLY A 205 17.00 3.23 3.44
N LYS A 206 16.07 3.99 4.02
CA LYS A 206 16.26 5.39 4.42
C LYS A 206 15.28 5.84 5.49
N GLY A 207 15.64 6.90 6.19
CA GLY A 207 14.83 7.47 7.27
C GLY A 207 15.09 6.82 8.60
N SER A 208 14.11 6.85 9.49
CA SER A 208 14.16 6.22 10.81
C SER A 208 12.99 5.26 10.98
N THR A 209 13.17 4.15 11.70
CA THR A 209 12.03 3.38 12.20
C THR A 209 11.61 3.89 13.57
N LEU A 210 10.29 3.99 13.80
CA LEU A 210 9.74 4.36 15.10
C LEU A 210 9.46 3.09 15.90
N VAL A 211 10.11 3.01 17.07
CA VAL A 211 10.01 1.86 17.99
C VAL A 211 9.62 2.33 19.37
N PRO A 212 9.06 1.49 20.25
CA PRO A 212 8.85 1.85 21.66
C PRO A 212 10.15 2.34 22.31
N ALA A 213 10.16 3.52 22.91
CA ALA A 213 11.36 4.10 23.54
C ALA A 213 11.93 3.17 24.64
N ARG A 214 11.06 2.43 25.31
CA ARG A 214 11.41 1.45 26.34
C ARG A 214 11.23 0.01 25.87
N TRP A 215 11.64 -0.28 24.63
CA TRP A 215 11.43 -1.60 24.04
C TRP A 215 12.03 -2.75 24.84
N ARG A 216 13.10 -2.50 25.63
CA ARG A 216 13.73 -3.51 26.49
C ARG A 216 12.85 -3.94 27.68
N GLU A 217 11.85 -3.14 28.04
CA GLU A 217 10.89 -3.47 29.10
C GLU A 217 9.72 -4.34 28.58
N LEU A 218 9.57 -4.46 27.26
CA LEU A 218 8.58 -5.33 26.65
C LEU A 218 9.11 -6.77 26.61
N GLY A 219 8.28 -7.74 27.01
CA GLY A 219 8.70 -9.14 27.06
C GLY A 219 7.51 -10.09 26.89
N LYS A 220 7.77 -11.38 27.07
CA LYS A 220 6.75 -12.47 26.97
C LYS A 220 5.52 -12.21 27.82
N HIS A 221 5.69 -11.53 28.96
CA HIS A 221 4.59 -11.25 29.90
C HIS A 221 3.88 -9.92 29.62
N THR A 222 4.28 -9.18 28.59
CA THR A 222 3.57 -7.96 28.20
C THR A 222 2.14 -8.32 27.76
N PRO A 223 1.07 -7.76 28.40
CA PRO A 223 -0.31 -8.22 28.20
C PRO A 223 -0.83 -8.11 26.75
N PHE A 224 -0.20 -7.28 25.93
CA PHE A 224 -0.55 -7.03 24.54
C PHE A 224 0.50 -7.58 23.55
N ASN A 225 1.45 -8.38 24.04
CA ASN A 225 2.34 -9.16 23.18
C ASN A 225 1.57 -10.29 22.50
N GLN A 226 1.91 -10.59 21.25
CA GLN A 226 1.30 -11.65 20.46
C GLN A 226 2.35 -12.71 20.02
N PRO A 227 2.78 -13.61 20.90
CA PRO A 227 3.85 -14.59 20.59
C PRO A 227 3.51 -15.49 19.40
N LYS A 228 2.23 -15.77 19.16
CA LYS A 228 1.79 -16.55 17.99
C LYS A 228 2.09 -15.82 16.67
N VAL A 229 1.90 -14.51 16.64
CA VAL A 229 2.25 -13.68 15.46
C VAL A 229 3.76 -13.71 15.25
N HIS A 230 4.54 -13.49 16.30
CA HIS A 230 6.01 -13.60 16.25
C HIS A 230 6.49 -14.93 15.65
N ARG A 231 5.98 -16.07 16.16
CA ARG A 231 6.39 -17.40 15.69
C ARG A 231 6.09 -17.62 14.19
N ASN A 232 5.06 -17.00 13.66
CA ASN A 232 4.72 -17.09 12.24
C ASN A 232 5.63 -16.22 11.34
N GLN A 233 6.49 -15.39 11.93
CA GLN A 233 7.35 -14.43 11.22
C GLN A 233 8.84 -14.81 11.25
N SER A 234 9.16 -16.09 11.38
CA SER A 234 10.54 -16.59 11.48
C SER A 234 11.44 -16.19 10.29
N VAL A 235 10.89 -16.13 9.08
CA VAL A 235 11.61 -15.69 7.88
C VAL A 235 11.95 -14.19 7.96
N ALA A 236 11.00 -13.36 8.38
CA ALA A 236 11.21 -11.92 8.55
C ALA A 236 12.23 -11.65 9.67
N LEU A 237 12.14 -12.38 10.79
CA LEU A 237 13.10 -12.29 11.89
C LEU A 237 14.52 -12.63 11.44
N LYS A 238 14.70 -13.72 10.68
CA LYS A 238 16.00 -14.10 10.14
C LYS A 238 16.54 -12.99 9.24
N ARG A 239 15.73 -12.51 8.29
CA ARG A 239 16.11 -11.42 7.37
C ARG A 239 16.50 -10.15 8.13
N LEU A 240 15.74 -9.79 9.18
CA LEU A 240 16.03 -8.63 10.03
C LEU A 240 17.40 -8.80 10.71
N LYS A 241 17.66 -9.96 11.33
CA LYS A 241 18.96 -10.26 11.97
C LYS A 241 20.15 -10.27 11.02
N ASP A 242 19.94 -10.76 9.79
CA ASP A 242 21.00 -10.86 8.78
C ASP A 242 21.42 -9.49 8.21
N ARG A 243 20.56 -8.46 8.34
CA ARG A 243 20.73 -7.16 7.69
C ARG A 243 20.81 -5.96 8.65
N ALA A 244 20.24 -6.09 9.83
CA ALA A 244 20.26 -5.01 10.83
C ALA A 244 21.61 -4.94 11.53
N ASP A 245 21.95 -3.74 11.97
CA ASP A 245 23.10 -3.47 12.83
C ASP A 245 22.71 -2.63 14.05
N GLY A 246 23.67 -2.33 14.92
CA GLY A 246 23.48 -1.45 16.08
C GLY A 246 22.26 -1.77 16.93
N ASP A 247 21.47 -0.74 17.22
CA ASP A 247 20.27 -0.86 18.04
C ASP A 247 19.16 -1.68 17.37
N LEU A 248 19.05 -1.65 16.05
CA LEU A 248 18.04 -2.43 15.34
C LEU A 248 18.34 -3.95 15.41
N LEU A 249 19.62 -4.34 15.36
CA LEU A 249 20.03 -5.72 15.61
C LEU A 249 19.72 -6.14 17.06
N ALA A 250 20.03 -5.29 18.04
CA ALA A 250 19.70 -5.56 19.44
C ALA A 250 18.17 -5.73 19.66
N ILE A 251 17.35 -4.95 18.97
CA ILE A 251 15.87 -5.12 18.93
C ILE A 251 15.49 -6.47 18.34
N ALA A 252 16.09 -6.87 17.22
CA ALA A 252 15.80 -8.16 16.58
C ALA A 252 16.16 -9.35 17.48
N GLU A 253 17.26 -9.25 18.22
CA GLU A 253 17.67 -10.25 19.19
C GLU A 253 16.71 -10.31 20.39
N HIS A 254 16.30 -9.15 20.89
CA HIS A 254 15.33 -9.06 21.98
C HIS A 254 13.96 -9.59 21.56
N MET A 255 13.49 -9.24 20.34
CA MET A 255 12.27 -9.82 19.78
C MET A 255 12.34 -11.35 19.73
N ALA A 256 13.48 -11.90 19.34
CA ALA A 256 13.67 -13.36 19.29
C ALA A 256 13.63 -14.01 20.68
N SER A 257 14.31 -13.42 21.67
CA SER A 257 14.36 -13.96 23.04
C SER A 257 13.02 -13.89 23.77
N GLU A 258 12.28 -12.82 23.53
CA GLU A 258 11.00 -12.52 24.19
C GLU A 258 9.76 -12.91 23.37
N GLU A 259 9.92 -13.46 22.16
CA GLU A 259 8.83 -13.74 21.23
C GLU A 259 7.91 -12.53 21.03
N LEU A 260 8.50 -11.35 20.82
CA LEU A 260 7.75 -10.09 20.77
C LEU A 260 7.09 -9.84 19.40
N ALA A 261 5.82 -9.49 19.47
CA ALA A 261 5.06 -8.90 18.37
C ALA A 261 3.99 -7.97 18.98
N VAL A 262 4.15 -6.68 18.80
CA VAL A 262 3.26 -5.64 19.33
C VAL A 262 2.72 -4.81 18.17
N MET A 263 1.40 -4.82 18.00
CA MET A 263 0.74 -4.09 16.92
C MET A 263 0.70 -2.60 17.21
N GLN A 264 0.68 -1.80 16.16
CA GLN A 264 0.59 -0.33 16.22
C GLN A 264 -0.59 0.14 17.09
N GLU A 265 -1.77 -0.50 16.98
CA GLU A 265 -2.96 -0.16 17.75
C GLU A 265 -2.72 -0.28 19.25
N HIS A 266 -1.96 -1.27 19.68
CA HIS A 266 -1.61 -1.42 21.09
C HIS A 266 -0.66 -0.34 21.55
N MET A 267 0.30 0.04 20.69
CA MET A 267 1.24 1.12 21.00
C MET A 267 0.50 2.45 21.18
N VAL A 268 -0.38 2.78 20.23
CA VAL A 268 -1.18 4.01 20.29
C VAL A 268 -2.14 3.99 21.48
N ARG A 269 -2.94 2.93 21.63
CA ARG A 269 -3.97 2.87 22.69
C ARG A 269 -3.39 2.90 24.10
N ARG A 270 -2.12 2.55 24.28
CA ARG A 270 -1.43 2.54 25.56
C ARG A 270 -0.49 3.72 25.75
N ASN A 271 -0.53 4.71 24.85
CA ASN A 271 0.31 5.90 24.89
C ASN A 271 1.81 5.54 25.02
N ILE A 272 2.26 4.55 24.26
CA ILE A 272 3.66 4.14 24.29
C ILE A 272 4.48 5.20 23.58
N LEU A 273 5.38 5.86 24.33
CA LEU A 273 6.32 6.82 23.76
C LEU A 273 7.22 6.10 22.74
N LEU A 274 7.37 6.70 21.57
CA LEU A 274 8.23 6.20 20.51
C LEU A 274 9.60 6.87 20.52
N SER A 275 10.59 6.19 20.01
CA SER A 275 11.91 6.72 19.66
C SER A 275 12.20 6.46 18.18
N ALA A 276 12.98 7.33 17.57
CA ALA A 276 13.41 7.20 16.18
C ALA A 276 14.79 6.54 16.13
N LEU A 277 14.92 5.44 15.41
CA LEU A 277 16.19 4.76 15.14
C LEU A 277 16.52 4.92 13.65
N PRO A 278 17.65 5.52 13.29
CA PRO A 278 18.07 5.65 11.90
C PRO A 278 18.17 4.29 11.21
N LEU A 279 17.71 4.24 9.97
CA LEU A 279 17.94 3.14 9.04
C LEU A 279 19.17 3.53 8.22
N ALA A 280 20.25 2.77 8.39
CA ALA A 280 21.53 3.05 7.72
C ALA A 280 21.45 2.85 6.19
#